data_989ab8b7ec851291fbe69cee38703d1f
#
_entry.id   989ab8b7ec851291fbe69cee38703d1f
#
_cell.length_a   1.000
_cell.length_b   1.000
_cell.length_c   1.000
_cell.angle_alpha   90.00
_cell.angle_beta   90.00
_cell.angle_gamma   90.00
#
_symmetry.space_group_name_H-M   'P 1'
#
loop_
_entity.id
_entity.type
_entity.pdbx_description
1 polymer ?
#
loop_
_entity_poly.entity_id
_entity_poly.type
_entity_poly.pdbx_seq_one_letter_code
_entity_poly.pdbx_strand_id
1 'polypeptide(L)'
;KKEKLKKQYGLALKSYIDNDSEVVLNTVKDGDKIVKSSNIVEIIEARVEQIFELVNKDISAQGIKQNINNVVLTGQGITNISKSDIVGKITLNIPVKMASNKIANIIRPSFATAYALVRYIAARPFAKSVSSKIDSQSNESIFKVIIERIKEFFYS
;
A
#
# COMPACT_ATOMS: atom_id res chain seq x y z
N LYS A 1 -2.47 18.63 -1.67
CA LYS A 1 -3.94 18.74 -1.79
C LYS A 1 -4.61 17.41 -2.15
N LYS A 2 -4.21 16.72 -3.24
CA LYS A 2 -4.81 15.45 -3.71
C LYS A 2 -4.80 14.34 -2.64
N GLU A 3 -3.70 14.16 -1.92
CA GLU A 3 -3.59 13.16 -0.84
C GLU A 3 -4.54 13.44 0.34
N LYS A 4 -4.80 14.71 0.65
CA LYS A 4 -5.75 15.07 1.72
C LYS A 4 -7.18 14.69 1.34
N LEU A 5 -7.59 14.97 0.11
CA LEU A 5 -8.91 14.56 -0.41
C LEU A 5 -9.06 13.05 -0.43
N LYS A 6 -8.04 12.33 -0.89
CA LYS A 6 -8.03 10.87 -0.89
C LYS A 6 -8.16 10.26 0.53
N LYS A 7 -7.54 10.88 1.53
CA LYS A 7 -7.67 10.43 2.93
C LYS A 7 -9.04 10.73 3.53
N GLN A 8 -9.65 11.83 3.12
CA GLN A 8 -10.94 12.28 3.66
C GLN A 8 -12.13 11.61 2.97
N TYR A 9 -12.04 11.42 1.65
CA TYR A 9 -13.10 10.88 0.79
C TYR A 9 -12.68 9.57 0.10
N GLY A 10 -11.69 8.87 0.62
CA GLY A 10 -11.13 7.66 0.05
C GLY A 10 -12.07 6.46 0.15
N LEU A 11 -13.11 6.46 -0.66
CA LEU A 11 -14.08 5.39 -0.81
C LEU A 11 -14.06 4.91 -2.28
N ALA A 12 -14.02 3.60 -2.50
CA ALA A 12 -13.93 3.02 -3.83
C ALA A 12 -15.29 2.60 -4.41
N LEU A 13 -16.39 2.78 -3.67
CA LEU A 13 -17.73 2.42 -4.11
C LEU A 13 -18.73 3.51 -3.76
N LYS A 14 -19.30 4.13 -4.77
CA LYS A 14 -20.32 5.20 -4.63
C LYS A 14 -21.57 4.72 -3.88
N SER A 15 -21.95 3.45 -4.01
CA SER A 15 -23.07 2.84 -3.31
C SER A 15 -22.95 2.80 -1.78
N TYR A 16 -21.77 3.07 -1.24
CA TYR A 16 -21.48 3.12 0.20
C TYR A 16 -21.38 4.56 0.75
N ILE A 17 -21.85 5.55 0.00
CA ILE A 17 -21.94 6.93 0.48
C ILE A 17 -23.20 7.07 1.33
N ASP A 18 -23.02 7.33 2.62
CA ASP A 18 -24.15 7.54 3.55
C ASP A 18 -24.74 8.96 3.38
N ASN A 19 -23.88 9.98 3.21
CA ASN A 19 -24.27 11.36 3.04
C ASN A 19 -23.47 12.04 1.92
N ASP A 20 -24.17 12.57 0.92
CA ASP A 20 -23.56 13.32 -0.19
C ASP A 20 -23.36 14.78 0.21
N SER A 21 -22.20 15.07 0.78
CA SER A 21 -21.85 16.42 1.24
C SER A 21 -21.19 17.27 0.15
N GLU A 22 -21.33 18.58 0.27
CA GLU A 22 -20.61 19.52 -0.57
C GLU A 22 -19.17 19.68 -0.12
N VAL A 23 -18.25 19.67 -1.08
CA VAL A 23 -16.81 19.78 -0.88
C VAL A 23 -16.28 20.97 -1.66
N VAL A 24 -15.61 21.89 -0.97
CA VAL A 24 -14.95 23.03 -1.61
C VAL A 24 -13.57 22.63 -2.10
N LEU A 25 -13.39 22.62 -3.41
CA LEU A 25 -12.10 22.38 -4.07
C LEU A 25 -11.47 23.73 -4.43
N ASN A 26 -10.43 24.13 -3.71
CA ASN A 26 -9.65 25.29 -4.12
C ASN A 26 -8.78 24.93 -5.34
N THR A 27 -9.10 25.47 -6.48
CA THR A 27 -8.33 25.34 -7.73
C THR A 27 -7.46 26.59 -7.94
N VAL A 28 -6.24 26.37 -8.42
CA VAL A 28 -5.26 27.45 -8.63
C VAL A 28 -5.68 28.38 -9.80
N LYS A 29 -6.45 27.83 -10.74
CA LYS A 29 -6.83 28.55 -11.98
C LYS A 29 -8.24 29.16 -11.94
N ASP A 30 -9.20 28.46 -11.30
CA ASP A 30 -10.63 28.76 -11.42
C ASP A 30 -11.28 29.17 -10.08
N GLY A 31 -10.48 29.41 -9.03
CA GLY A 31 -11.00 29.72 -7.69
C GLY A 31 -11.62 28.50 -6.98
N ASP A 32 -12.49 28.78 -6.02
CA ASP A 32 -13.13 27.72 -5.24
C ASP A 32 -14.31 27.13 -6.03
N LYS A 33 -14.24 25.81 -6.24
CA LYS A 33 -15.31 25.06 -6.90
C LYS A 33 -15.98 24.14 -5.89
N ILE A 34 -17.30 24.24 -5.79
CA ILE A 34 -18.11 23.35 -4.95
C ILE A 34 -18.48 22.11 -5.79
N VAL A 35 -18.18 20.93 -5.26
CA VAL A 35 -18.52 19.64 -5.87
C VAL A 35 -19.14 18.73 -4.81
N LYS A 36 -19.97 17.80 -5.22
CA LYS A 36 -20.51 16.77 -4.33
C LYS A 36 -19.45 15.72 -4.02
N SER A 37 -19.46 15.18 -2.81
CA SER A 37 -18.56 14.09 -2.40
C SER A 37 -18.75 12.86 -3.28
N SER A 38 -19.97 12.59 -3.75
CA SER A 38 -20.27 11.51 -4.70
C SER A 38 -19.49 11.60 -6.00
N ASN A 39 -19.26 12.81 -6.53
CA ASN A 39 -18.48 13.00 -7.76
C ASN A 39 -16.98 12.65 -7.53
N ILE A 40 -16.47 12.96 -6.34
CA ILE A 40 -15.09 12.61 -5.98
C ILE A 40 -14.95 11.10 -5.85
N VAL A 41 -15.90 10.46 -5.19
CA VAL A 41 -15.92 8.99 -5.00
C VAL A 41 -16.04 8.28 -6.33
N GLU A 42 -16.89 8.74 -7.26
CA GLU A 42 -17.04 8.17 -8.60
C GLU A 42 -15.72 8.18 -9.40
N ILE A 43 -14.95 9.27 -9.30
CA ILE A 43 -13.63 9.35 -9.92
C ILE A 43 -12.65 8.36 -9.26
N ILE A 44 -12.71 8.21 -7.94
CA ILE A 44 -11.87 7.25 -7.21
C ILE A 44 -12.24 5.82 -7.58
N GLU A 45 -13.53 5.49 -7.60
CA GLU A 45 -14.06 4.18 -8.00
C GLU A 45 -13.57 3.79 -9.39
N ALA A 46 -13.81 4.64 -10.40
CA ALA A 46 -13.36 4.39 -11.77
C ALA A 46 -11.85 4.18 -11.86
N ARG A 47 -11.07 4.89 -11.04
CA ARG A 47 -9.61 4.75 -11.02
C ARG A 47 -9.15 3.47 -10.37
N VAL A 48 -9.79 3.06 -9.28
CA VAL A 48 -9.51 1.79 -8.60
C VAL A 48 -9.87 0.61 -9.51
N GLU A 49 -11.03 0.67 -10.17
CA GLU A 49 -11.47 -0.32 -11.15
C GLU A 49 -10.45 -0.46 -12.29
N GLN A 50 -10.05 0.64 -12.92
CA GLN A 50 -9.04 0.66 -13.97
C GLN A 50 -7.73 0.00 -13.54
N ILE A 51 -7.27 0.23 -12.31
CA ILE A 51 -6.06 -0.41 -11.79
C ILE A 51 -6.24 -1.92 -11.74
N PHE A 52 -7.37 -2.41 -11.22
CA PHE A 52 -7.64 -3.84 -11.16
C PHE A 52 -7.86 -4.47 -12.52
N GLU A 53 -8.43 -3.75 -13.49
CA GLU A 53 -8.52 -4.20 -14.88
C GLU A 53 -7.14 -4.41 -15.51
N LEU A 54 -6.21 -3.47 -15.30
CA LEU A 54 -4.83 -3.61 -15.76
C LEU A 54 -4.15 -4.82 -15.13
N VAL A 55 -4.29 -5.00 -13.81
CA VAL A 55 -3.77 -6.19 -13.12
C VAL A 55 -4.39 -7.47 -13.69
N ASN A 56 -5.72 -7.47 -13.88
CA ASN A 56 -6.42 -8.62 -14.45
C ASN A 56 -5.92 -8.98 -15.86
N LYS A 57 -5.67 -7.96 -16.68
CA LYS A 57 -5.10 -8.14 -18.02
C LYS A 57 -3.70 -8.76 -17.95
N ASP A 58 -2.85 -8.26 -17.05
CA ASP A 58 -1.48 -8.75 -16.91
C ASP A 58 -1.42 -10.20 -16.42
N ILE A 59 -2.16 -10.55 -15.36
CA ILE A 59 -2.18 -11.92 -14.83
C ILE A 59 -2.81 -12.92 -15.81
N SER A 60 -3.77 -12.46 -16.62
CA SER A 60 -4.39 -13.27 -17.67
C SER A 60 -3.44 -13.49 -18.85
N ALA A 61 -2.72 -12.44 -19.28
CA ALA A 61 -1.73 -12.52 -20.34
C ALA A 61 -0.56 -13.47 -19.99
N GLN A 62 -0.19 -13.55 -18.71
CA GLN A 62 0.82 -14.46 -18.20
C GLN A 62 0.29 -15.90 -17.99
N GLY A 63 -0.99 -16.14 -18.17
CA GLY A 63 -1.61 -17.46 -17.97
C GLY A 63 -1.63 -17.95 -16.52
N ILE A 64 -1.33 -17.08 -15.55
CA ILE A 64 -1.22 -17.46 -14.13
C ILE A 64 -2.53 -17.28 -13.34
N LYS A 65 -3.54 -16.65 -13.92
CA LYS A 65 -4.78 -16.31 -13.22
C LYS A 65 -5.44 -17.53 -12.54
N GLN A 66 -5.42 -18.67 -13.18
CA GLN A 66 -6.02 -19.91 -12.67
C GLN A 66 -5.31 -20.46 -11.42
N ASN A 67 -4.06 -20.07 -11.20
CA ASN A 67 -3.24 -20.51 -10.08
C ASN A 67 -3.32 -19.56 -8.87
N ILE A 68 -4.07 -18.43 -9.00
CA ILE A 68 -4.20 -17.43 -7.95
C ILE A 68 -5.47 -17.72 -7.12
N ASN A 69 -5.28 -18.18 -5.89
CA ASN A 69 -6.39 -18.48 -4.98
C ASN A 69 -6.91 -17.24 -4.25
N ASN A 70 -6.05 -16.25 -3.97
CA ASN A 70 -6.43 -15.00 -3.33
C ASN A 70 -5.42 -13.88 -3.64
N VAL A 71 -5.87 -12.64 -3.51
CA VAL A 71 -5.06 -11.44 -3.67
C VAL A 71 -5.03 -10.68 -2.34
N VAL A 72 -3.85 -10.21 -1.94
CA VAL A 72 -3.67 -9.42 -0.74
C VAL A 72 -3.20 -8.02 -1.13
N LEU A 73 -3.99 -7.00 -0.78
CA LEU A 73 -3.67 -5.60 -1.02
C LEU A 73 -2.79 -5.07 0.11
N THR A 74 -1.67 -4.47 -0.24
CA THR A 74 -0.73 -3.86 0.70
C THR A 74 -0.24 -2.50 0.21
N GLY A 75 0.36 -1.74 1.11
CA GLY A 75 0.88 -0.41 0.79
C GLY A 75 -0.16 0.70 0.94
N GLN A 76 0.35 1.91 1.20
CA GLN A 76 -0.48 3.07 1.57
C GLN A 76 -1.40 3.56 0.43
N GLY A 77 -1.04 3.26 -0.82
CA GLY A 77 -1.80 3.72 -1.98
C GLY A 77 -3.23 3.21 -2.01
N ILE A 78 -3.39 1.91 -1.99
CA ILE A 78 -4.69 1.23 -2.12
C ILE A 78 -5.37 0.99 -0.78
N THR A 79 -4.62 0.72 0.29
CA THR A 79 -5.20 0.40 1.60
C THR A 79 -5.84 1.60 2.30
N ASN A 80 -5.54 2.83 1.87
CA ASN A 80 -6.21 4.04 2.36
C ASN A 80 -7.53 4.34 1.64
N ILE A 81 -7.93 3.51 0.68
CA ILE A 81 -9.19 3.63 -0.04
C ILE A 81 -10.13 2.55 0.48
N SER A 82 -11.15 2.95 1.23
CA SER A 82 -12.14 2.02 1.77
C SER A 82 -12.87 1.29 0.64
N LYS A 83 -13.21 0.02 0.86
CA LYS A 83 -13.93 -0.83 -0.11
C LYS A 83 -13.19 -1.13 -1.42
N SER A 84 -11.90 -0.80 -1.53
CA SER A 84 -11.10 -1.18 -2.69
C SER A 84 -10.92 -2.69 -2.84
N ASP A 85 -10.97 -3.44 -1.76
CA ASP A 85 -11.00 -4.91 -1.76
C ASP A 85 -12.25 -5.48 -2.42
N ILE A 86 -13.41 -4.82 -2.25
CA ILE A 86 -14.66 -5.22 -2.90
C ILE A 86 -14.58 -4.99 -4.41
N VAL A 87 -14.11 -3.80 -4.83
CA VAL A 87 -13.89 -3.51 -6.27
C VAL A 87 -12.90 -4.52 -6.86
N GLY A 88 -11.78 -4.77 -6.18
CA GLY A 88 -10.81 -5.75 -6.62
C GLY A 88 -11.40 -7.16 -6.76
N LYS A 89 -12.23 -7.59 -5.80
CA LYS A 89 -12.91 -8.89 -5.87
C LYS A 89 -13.84 -9.00 -7.08
N ILE A 90 -14.60 -7.94 -7.37
CA ILE A 90 -15.53 -7.89 -8.52
C ILE A 90 -14.73 -7.93 -9.82
N THR A 91 -13.75 -7.05 -9.99
CA THR A 91 -13.00 -6.89 -11.25
C THR A 91 -12.09 -8.09 -11.55
N LEU A 92 -11.42 -8.66 -10.55
CA LEU A 92 -10.53 -9.80 -10.73
C LEU A 92 -11.28 -11.14 -10.79
N ASN A 93 -12.48 -11.21 -10.20
CA ASN A 93 -13.20 -12.44 -9.92
C ASN A 93 -12.36 -13.44 -9.09
N ILE A 94 -11.59 -12.91 -8.15
CA ILE A 94 -10.72 -13.64 -7.21
C ILE A 94 -10.94 -13.03 -5.83
N PRO A 95 -10.92 -13.81 -4.73
CA PRO A 95 -10.98 -13.26 -3.38
C PRO A 95 -9.87 -12.25 -3.12
N VAL A 96 -10.23 -11.05 -2.71
CA VAL A 96 -9.29 -9.96 -2.39
C VAL A 96 -9.41 -9.58 -0.92
N LYS A 97 -8.29 -9.40 -0.25
CA LYS A 97 -8.23 -9.01 1.18
C LYS A 97 -7.25 -7.86 1.37
N MET A 98 -7.55 -6.99 2.31
CA MET A 98 -6.57 -6.03 2.82
C MET A 98 -5.53 -6.76 3.69
N ALA A 99 -4.25 -6.40 3.53
CA ALA A 99 -3.21 -6.87 4.44
C ALA A 99 -3.55 -6.43 5.87
N SER A 100 -3.72 -7.40 6.75
CA SER A 100 -3.93 -7.15 8.17
C SER A 100 -2.59 -6.99 8.85
N ASN A 101 -2.28 -5.79 9.34
CA ASN A 101 -1.09 -5.51 10.14
C ASN A 101 -1.30 -5.99 11.59
N LYS A 102 -1.57 -7.28 11.80
CA LYS A 102 -1.64 -7.90 13.14
C LYS A 102 -0.27 -8.02 13.82
N ILE A 103 0.77 -7.53 13.17
CA ILE A 103 2.13 -7.58 13.74
C ILE A 103 2.27 -6.42 14.69
N ALA A 104 2.58 -6.76 15.94
CA ALA A 104 2.74 -5.85 17.06
C ALA A 104 3.24 -4.45 16.67
N ASN A 105 2.43 -3.43 16.96
CA ASN A 105 2.76 -2.00 16.87
C ASN A 105 2.98 -1.38 15.48
N ILE A 106 2.85 -2.08 14.36
CA ILE A 106 2.90 -1.46 13.04
C ILE A 106 1.50 -1.11 12.58
N ILE A 107 1.03 0.05 13.04
CA ILE A 107 -0.33 0.54 12.83
C ILE A 107 -0.55 1.12 11.43
N ARG A 108 0.52 1.42 10.68
CA ARG A 108 0.41 2.15 9.41
C ARG A 108 0.88 1.32 8.21
N PRO A 109 0.06 1.21 7.16
CA PRO A 109 0.43 0.53 5.90
C PRO A 109 1.71 1.08 5.25
N SER A 110 2.07 2.35 5.53
CA SER A 110 3.29 3.00 5.04
C SER A 110 4.58 2.34 5.53
N PHE A 111 4.55 1.64 6.68
CA PHE A 111 5.72 0.95 7.22
C PHE A 111 5.84 -0.51 6.75
N ALA A 112 4.89 -1.03 5.98
CA ALA A 112 4.87 -2.43 5.58
C ALA A 112 6.14 -2.83 4.81
N THR A 113 6.61 -1.98 3.89
CA THR A 113 7.83 -2.23 3.10
C THR A 113 9.08 -2.21 3.98
N ALA A 114 9.22 -1.20 4.85
CA ALA A 114 10.37 -1.11 5.75
C ALA A 114 10.43 -2.30 6.70
N TYR A 115 9.28 -2.70 7.25
CA TYR A 115 9.18 -3.89 8.09
C TYR A 115 9.53 -5.19 7.34
N ALA A 116 9.03 -5.34 6.11
CA ALA A 116 9.34 -6.50 5.27
C ALA A 116 10.84 -6.60 4.97
N LEU A 117 11.50 -5.47 4.67
CA LEU A 117 12.95 -5.41 4.47
C LEU A 117 13.73 -5.83 5.72
N VAL A 118 13.35 -5.30 6.88
CA VAL A 118 14.00 -5.67 8.15
C VAL A 118 13.83 -7.17 8.41
N ARG A 119 12.63 -7.71 8.25
CA ARG A 119 12.38 -9.15 8.41
C ARG A 119 13.13 -10.01 7.41
N TYR A 120 13.19 -9.56 6.15
CA TYR A 120 13.92 -10.26 5.11
C TYR A 120 15.41 -10.36 5.42
N ILE A 121 16.01 -9.27 5.89
CA ILE A 121 17.42 -9.25 6.30
C ILE A 121 17.62 -10.12 7.56
N ALA A 122 16.75 -9.97 8.57
CA ALA A 122 16.84 -10.73 9.82
C ALA A 122 16.68 -12.25 9.64
N ALA A 123 15.96 -12.69 8.63
CA ALA A 123 15.78 -14.10 8.31
C ALA A 123 17.00 -14.74 7.61
N ARG A 124 17.96 -13.94 7.14
CA ARG A 124 19.14 -14.45 6.45
C ARG A 124 20.22 -14.93 7.44
N PRO A 125 21.04 -15.93 7.07
CA PRO A 125 22.12 -16.46 7.93
C PRO A 125 23.09 -15.38 8.40
N PHE A 126 23.28 -14.33 7.61
CA PHE A 126 24.10 -13.17 7.92
C PHE A 126 23.64 -12.42 9.19
N ALA A 127 22.34 -12.25 9.39
CA ALA A 127 21.83 -11.58 10.60
C ALA A 127 22.14 -12.35 11.88
N LYS A 128 22.20 -13.67 11.81
CA LYS A 128 22.62 -14.53 12.94
C LYS A 128 24.09 -14.33 13.30
N SER A 129 24.97 -14.12 12.32
CA SER A 129 26.40 -13.85 12.56
C SER A 129 26.65 -12.45 13.11
N VAL A 130 25.80 -11.47 12.78
CA VAL A 130 25.86 -10.12 13.35
C VAL A 130 25.35 -10.14 14.80
N SER A 131 24.25 -10.82 15.06
CA SER A 131 23.68 -10.96 16.42
C SER A 131 24.69 -11.56 17.41
N SER A 132 25.44 -12.58 17.02
CA SER A 132 26.46 -13.18 17.90
C SER A 132 27.68 -12.28 18.14
N LYS A 133 27.92 -11.26 17.31
CA LYS A 133 28.98 -10.25 17.49
C LYS A 133 28.53 -9.04 18.29
N ILE A 134 27.20 -8.83 18.40
CA ILE A 134 26.60 -7.69 19.12
C ILE A 134 26.75 -7.84 20.63
N ASP A 135 26.72 -9.07 21.15
CA ASP A 135 26.93 -9.35 22.60
C ASP A 135 28.35 -9.04 23.10
N SER A 136 29.27 -8.69 22.18
CA SER A 136 30.69 -8.48 22.53
C SER A 136 31.27 -7.07 22.21
N GLN A 137 30.51 -6.14 21.57
CA GLN A 137 31.06 -4.79 21.23
C GLN A 137 30.00 -3.68 21.25
N SER A 138 30.45 -2.48 21.66
CA SER A 138 29.67 -1.24 21.81
C SER A 138 28.86 -0.82 20.56
N ASN A 139 27.71 -0.19 20.81
CA ASN A 139 26.69 0.21 19.81
C ASN A 139 27.19 0.98 18.57
N GLU A 140 28.31 1.70 18.62
CA GLU A 140 28.85 2.45 17.47
C GLU A 140 29.40 1.56 16.35
N SER A 141 29.97 0.41 16.69
CA SER A 141 30.53 -0.53 15.72
C SER A 141 29.46 -1.19 14.85
N ILE A 142 28.25 -1.37 15.38
CA ILE A 142 27.16 -2.09 14.71
C ILE A 142 26.56 -1.27 13.58
N PHE A 143 26.36 0.02 13.81
CA PHE A 143 25.84 0.93 12.77
C PHE A 143 26.80 1.04 11.59
N LYS A 144 28.10 1.08 11.83
CA LYS A 144 29.11 1.11 10.75
C LYS A 144 29.07 -0.15 9.90
N VAL A 145 29.02 -1.34 10.51
CA VAL A 145 28.95 -2.62 9.78
C VAL A 145 27.66 -2.75 8.96
N ILE A 146 26.52 -2.30 9.49
CA ILE A 146 25.24 -2.30 8.76
C ILE A 146 25.30 -1.34 7.57
N ILE A 147 25.85 -0.13 7.74
CA ILE A 147 25.94 0.87 6.68
C ILE A 147 26.91 0.41 5.58
N GLU A 148 28.06 -0.17 5.92
CA GLU A 148 29.01 -0.68 4.93
C GLU A 148 28.39 -1.81 4.09
N ARG A 149 27.66 -2.72 4.73
CA ARG A 149 27.03 -3.83 4.01
C ARG A 149 25.85 -3.40 3.15
N ILE A 150 25.11 -2.37 3.57
CA ILE A 150 24.07 -1.74 2.73
C ILE A 150 24.72 -1.08 1.51
N LYS A 151 25.86 -0.41 1.67
CA LYS A 151 26.61 0.17 0.55
C LYS A 151 27.07 -0.92 -0.42
N GLU A 152 27.68 -1.99 0.03
CA GLU A 152 28.11 -3.11 -0.83
C GLU A 152 26.94 -3.71 -1.64
N PHE A 153 25.76 -3.77 -1.06
CA PHE A 153 24.57 -4.29 -1.75
C PHE A 153 24.03 -3.35 -2.83
N PHE A 154 24.17 -2.02 -2.67
CA PHE A 154 23.66 -1.04 -3.64
C PHE A 154 24.71 -0.64 -4.69
N TYR A 155 25.99 -0.89 -4.47
CA TYR A 155 27.07 -0.50 -5.38
C TYR A 155 27.81 -1.69 -6.03
N SER A 156 27.34 -2.91 -5.80
CA SER A 156 27.74 -4.12 -6.51
C SER A 156 26.71 -4.48 -7.58
#